data_ea67719313e24a5d6c82bef951440119
#
_entry.id   ea67719313e24a5d6c82bef951440119
#
_cell.length_a   1.000
_cell.length_b   1.000
_cell.length_c   1.000
_cell.angle_alpha   90.00
_cell.angle_beta   90.00
_cell.angle_gamma   90.00
#
_symmetry.space_group_name_H-M   'P 1'
#
loop_
_entity.id
_entity.type
_entity.pdbx_description
1 polymer ?
#
loop_
_entity_poly.entity_id
_entity_poly.type
_entity_poly.pdbx_seq_one_letter_code
_entity_poly.pdbx_strand_id
1 'polypeptide(L)'
;MSRLFSPASIGQVSLKNRIIVPPMCQYSAENGMPTAWHNAHYMNLALSGVSLVIVEASAVVPEGRITHKDLGLWNDEQMVAMQKMLSDIRHFSNARLGVQIAHAGRKASTELPWLGGKSIHPTQPNGWQTVAPSAIAFGENAIPHALTIDEILQVKQQFIDAAIRAEKAGFDVIEIHAAHGYLLHEFLSPASNLRQDEYGGCFKGRTRLLTNIFHEMREIINPNVAIGVRISATDWLESGWNVPESIELTELLEDLGCDYVHVSSGGLSTEQQIPLSPNYQVPLAQAIHENTMMPVIAVGLITEPLQAEAIVATHQADFVAIGRGILFEPRWPWRAASELNEQIDVAPQYRRCAPHQFKHLFK
;
A
#
# COMPACT_ATOMS: atom_id res chain seq x y z
N MET A 1 10.64 28.07 0.76
CA MET A 1 11.11 26.69 1.04
C MET A 1 9.91 25.79 0.90
N SER A 2 9.97 24.85 -0.01
CA SER A 2 8.85 23.93 -0.29
C SER A 2 8.59 23.00 0.90
N ARG A 3 7.32 22.79 1.22
CA ARG A 3 6.92 21.83 2.26
C ARG A 3 7.10 20.40 1.77
N LEU A 4 6.86 20.15 0.49
CA LEU A 4 7.04 18.83 -0.15
C LEU A 4 8.47 18.30 -0.02
N PHE A 5 9.48 19.18 -0.10
CA PHE A 5 10.90 18.85 0.03
C PHE A 5 11.44 19.01 1.47
N SER A 6 10.58 19.32 2.44
CA SER A 6 11.00 19.32 3.85
C SER A 6 11.06 17.91 4.45
N PRO A 7 12.03 17.62 5.34
CA PRO A 7 12.08 16.32 6.01
C PRO A 7 10.87 16.09 6.92
N ALA A 8 10.53 14.83 7.12
CA ALA A 8 9.52 14.36 8.05
C ALA A 8 9.84 12.94 8.50
N SER A 9 9.03 12.37 9.41
CA SER A 9 9.20 11.01 9.87
C SER A 9 7.87 10.25 9.85
N ILE A 10 7.96 8.93 9.68
CA ILE A 10 6.90 7.96 9.89
C ILE A 10 7.39 7.02 10.99
N GLY A 11 6.81 7.07 12.18
CA GLY A 11 7.37 6.41 13.36
C GLY A 11 8.82 6.85 13.57
N GLN A 12 9.74 5.90 13.68
CA GLN A 12 11.18 6.15 13.83
C GLN A 12 11.91 6.30 12.48
N VAL A 13 11.22 6.18 11.36
CA VAL A 13 11.81 6.23 10.02
C VAL A 13 11.86 7.67 9.51
N SER A 14 13.05 8.25 9.45
CA SER A 14 13.27 9.60 8.90
C SER A 14 13.25 9.58 7.38
N LEU A 15 12.51 10.52 6.79
CA LEU A 15 12.31 10.73 5.36
C LEU A 15 12.83 12.12 4.96
N LYS A 16 13.58 12.20 3.87
CA LYS A 16 14.23 13.46 3.42
C LYS A 16 13.26 14.45 2.75
N ASN A 17 12.16 13.95 2.22
CA ASN A 17 11.09 14.72 1.62
C ASN A 17 9.75 13.99 1.84
N ARG A 18 8.67 14.53 1.34
CA ARG A 18 7.32 14.00 1.55
C ARG A 18 6.73 13.29 0.34
N ILE A 19 7.61 12.81 -0.57
CA ILE A 19 7.21 12.11 -1.79
C ILE A 19 7.43 10.61 -1.60
N ILE A 20 6.36 9.83 -1.78
CA ILE A 20 6.33 8.38 -1.61
C ILE A 20 5.93 7.71 -2.93
N VAL A 21 6.56 6.59 -3.25
CA VAL A 21 6.06 5.66 -4.27
C VAL A 21 5.14 4.65 -3.58
N PRO A 22 3.83 4.65 -3.89
CA PRO A 22 2.90 3.68 -3.32
C PRO A 22 3.12 2.28 -3.89
N PRO A 23 2.64 1.23 -3.23
CA PRO A 23 2.69 -0.12 -3.77
C PRO A 23 1.86 -0.23 -5.05
N MET A 24 2.47 -0.80 -6.10
CA MET A 24 1.87 -0.97 -7.43
C MET A 24 2.26 -2.32 -8.01
N CYS A 25 1.32 -3.26 -8.10
CA CYS A 25 1.57 -4.62 -8.57
C CYS A 25 2.19 -4.65 -9.97
N GLN A 26 3.25 -5.42 -10.14
CA GLN A 26 4.00 -5.57 -11.38
C GLN A 26 3.66 -6.86 -12.11
N TYR A 27 3.03 -7.81 -11.44
CA TYR A 27 2.59 -9.10 -12.02
C TYR A 27 3.71 -9.83 -12.76
N SER A 28 4.92 -9.80 -12.21
CA SER A 28 6.13 -10.30 -12.86
C SER A 28 6.95 -11.27 -12.01
N ALA A 29 6.35 -11.74 -10.89
CA ALA A 29 6.96 -12.71 -10.00
C ALA A 29 6.91 -14.14 -10.57
N GLU A 30 7.80 -14.98 -10.10
CA GLU A 30 7.80 -16.42 -10.36
C GLU A 30 7.67 -17.16 -9.04
N ASN A 31 6.54 -17.85 -8.83
CA ASN A 31 6.20 -18.50 -7.55
C ASN A 31 6.37 -17.57 -6.33
N GLY A 32 5.93 -16.31 -6.48
CA GLY A 32 6.06 -15.29 -5.46
C GLY A 32 7.47 -14.70 -5.30
N MET A 33 8.45 -15.17 -6.06
CA MET A 33 9.83 -14.70 -5.99
C MET A 33 10.02 -13.43 -6.84
N PRO A 34 10.75 -12.41 -6.36
CA PRO A 34 11.15 -11.29 -7.17
C PRO A 34 12.07 -11.73 -8.32
N THR A 35 11.91 -11.11 -9.49
CA THR A 35 12.68 -11.37 -10.70
C THR A 35 13.58 -10.19 -11.05
N ALA A 36 14.32 -10.30 -12.16
CA ALA A 36 15.11 -9.18 -12.68
C ALA A 36 14.24 -7.92 -12.97
N TRP A 37 12.96 -8.11 -13.31
CA TRP A 37 12.02 -7.00 -13.48
C TRP A 37 11.91 -6.16 -12.20
N HIS A 38 11.70 -6.80 -11.05
CA HIS A 38 11.53 -6.11 -9.75
C HIS A 38 12.81 -5.35 -9.37
N ASN A 39 13.99 -5.94 -9.57
CA ASN A 39 15.28 -5.26 -9.36
C ASN A 39 15.39 -3.99 -10.22
N ALA A 40 15.09 -4.06 -11.51
CA ALA A 40 15.15 -2.92 -12.42
C ALA A 40 14.11 -1.85 -12.04
N HIS A 41 12.88 -2.28 -11.77
CA HIS A 41 11.75 -1.41 -11.45
C HIS A 41 11.99 -0.63 -10.15
N TYR A 42 12.26 -1.32 -9.04
CA TYR A 42 12.44 -0.66 -7.74
C TYR A 42 13.74 0.13 -7.67
N MET A 43 14.83 -0.32 -8.33
CA MET A 43 16.05 0.46 -8.47
C MET A 43 15.77 1.80 -9.19
N ASN A 44 15.05 1.76 -10.31
CA ASN A 44 14.72 2.97 -11.07
C ASN A 44 13.90 3.97 -10.23
N LEU A 45 12.93 3.48 -9.46
CA LEU A 45 12.12 4.32 -8.58
C LEU A 45 12.91 4.86 -7.38
N ALA A 46 13.75 4.03 -6.75
CA ALA A 46 14.57 4.45 -5.62
C ALA A 46 15.65 5.50 -6.02
N LEU A 47 16.09 5.50 -7.26
CA LEU A 47 17.01 6.50 -7.81
C LEU A 47 16.34 7.81 -8.25
N SER A 48 15.02 7.91 -8.11
CA SER A 48 14.27 9.11 -8.49
C SER A 48 14.42 10.29 -7.50
N GLY A 49 14.89 10.02 -6.28
CA GLY A 49 14.98 11.02 -5.21
C GLY A 49 13.77 11.06 -4.28
N VAL A 50 12.83 10.13 -4.41
CA VAL A 50 11.75 9.93 -3.42
C VAL A 50 12.33 9.51 -2.07
N SER A 51 11.59 9.74 -1.00
CA SER A 51 12.02 9.35 0.34
C SER A 51 11.71 7.91 0.68
N LEU A 52 10.60 7.36 0.17
CA LEU A 52 10.14 6.01 0.44
C LEU A 52 9.59 5.37 -0.83
N VAL A 53 9.98 4.11 -1.06
CA VAL A 53 9.41 3.24 -2.08
C VAL A 53 8.77 2.05 -1.37
N ILE A 54 7.47 1.87 -1.53
CA ILE A 54 6.75 0.72 -0.98
C ILE A 54 6.62 -0.34 -2.09
N VAL A 55 7.22 -1.50 -1.84
CA VAL A 55 7.12 -2.68 -2.73
C VAL A 55 5.66 -3.12 -2.82
N GLU A 56 5.26 -3.57 -3.99
CA GLU A 56 3.90 -4.02 -4.31
C GLU A 56 3.32 -5.00 -3.30
N ALA A 57 1.99 -5.16 -3.34
CA ALA A 57 1.27 -6.12 -2.54
C ALA A 57 1.93 -7.49 -2.64
N SER A 58 2.52 -7.93 -1.53
CA SER A 58 3.20 -9.21 -1.37
C SER A 58 2.29 -10.14 -0.56
N ALA A 59 1.86 -11.22 -1.18
CA ALA A 59 0.86 -12.10 -0.60
C ALA A 59 1.42 -12.83 0.64
N VAL A 60 0.62 -12.90 1.70
CA VAL A 60 0.97 -13.59 2.96
C VAL A 60 0.80 -15.11 2.88
N VAL A 61 0.15 -15.60 1.82
CA VAL A 61 -0.10 -17.01 1.50
C VAL A 61 -0.26 -17.15 -0.02
N PRO A 62 0.02 -18.31 -0.63
CA PRO A 62 -0.09 -18.48 -2.08
C PRO A 62 -1.46 -18.09 -2.65
N GLU A 63 -2.54 -18.46 -1.97
CA GLU A 63 -3.92 -18.17 -2.36
C GLU A 63 -4.30 -16.68 -2.16
N GLY A 64 -3.51 -15.94 -1.41
CA GLY A 64 -3.68 -14.50 -1.18
C GLY A 64 -3.21 -13.60 -2.32
N ARG A 65 -2.63 -14.16 -3.40
CA ARG A 65 -2.23 -13.41 -4.58
C ARG A 65 -3.44 -12.94 -5.41
N ILE A 66 -3.31 -11.81 -6.09
CA ILE A 66 -4.30 -11.37 -7.09
C ILE A 66 -4.19 -12.28 -8.32
N THR A 67 -2.96 -12.43 -8.84
CA THR A 67 -2.63 -13.28 -9.98
C THR A 67 -1.53 -14.30 -9.61
N HIS A 68 -1.34 -15.31 -10.43
CA HIS A 68 -0.26 -16.28 -10.26
C HIS A 68 1.16 -15.66 -10.40
N LYS A 69 1.26 -14.38 -10.82
CA LYS A 69 2.51 -13.64 -11.02
C LYS A 69 2.76 -12.55 -9.98
N ASP A 70 2.03 -12.56 -8.87
CA ASP A 70 2.26 -11.59 -7.79
C ASP A 70 3.41 -12.03 -6.88
N LEU A 71 4.03 -11.05 -6.23
CA LEU A 71 5.00 -11.28 -5.16
C LEU A 71 4.36 -11.97 -3.95
N GLY A 72 5.17 -12.70 -3.22
CA GLY A 72 4.81 -13.34 -1.99
C GLY A 72 5.84 -13.13 -0.89
N LEU A 73 5.39 -13.29 0.36
CA LEU A 73 6.25 -13.28 1.52
C LEU A 73 5.81 -14.37 2.53
N TRP A 74 5.35 -15.52 2.00
CA TRP A 74 4.85 -16.63 2.79
C TRP A 74 5.91 -17.68 3.17
N ASN A 75 7.14 -17.57 2.63
CA ASN A 75 8.25 -18.47 2.97
C ASN A 75 9.60 -17.73 3.05
N ASP A 76 10.60 -18.42 3.59
CA ASP A 76 11.91 -17.83 3.83
C ASP A 76 12.76 -17.68 2.55
N GLU A 77 12.47 -18.43 1.49
CA GLU A 77 13.15 -18.26 0.19
C GLU A 77 12.79 -16.90 -0.43
N GLN A 78 11.52 -16.53 -0.35
CA GLN A 78 11.05 -15.20 -0.80
C GLN A 78 11.66 -14.08 0.06
N MET A 79 11.74 -14.26 1.36
CA MET A 79 12.40 -13.33 2.27
C MET A 79 13.87 -13.09 1.86
N VAL A 80 14.63 -14.16 1.64
CA VAL A 80 16.04 -14.06 1.23
C VAL A 80 16.19 -13.39 -0.13
N ALA A 81 15.31 -13.67 -1.08
CA ALA A 81 15.33 -13.02 -2.39
C ALA A 81 15.00 -11.51 -2.29
N MET A 82 14.04 -11.13 -1.45
CA MET A 82 13.76 -9.72 -1.17
C MET A 82 14.93 -9.03 -0.46
N GLN A 83 15.55 -9.67 0.54
CA GLN A 83 16.74 -9.15 1.21
C GLN A 83 17.86 -8.82 0.21
N LYS A 84 18.10 -9.72 -0.77
CA LYS A 84 19.07 -9.46 -1.83
C LYS A 84 18.68 -8.24 -2.67
N MET A 85 17.42 -8.14 -3.11
CA MET A 85 16.91 -7.00 -3.87
C MET A 85 17.10 -5.68 -3.12
N LEU A 86 16.77 -5.66 -1.81
CA LEU A 86 16.95 -4.47 -0.97
C LEU A 86 18.42 -4.07 -0.85
N SER A 87 19.32 -5.05 -0.66
CA SER A 87 20.77 -4.82 -0.58
C SER A 87 21.29 -4.19 -1.87
N ASP A 88 20.88 -4.70 -3.04
CA ASP A 88 21.27 -4.17 -4.34
C ASP A 88 20.79 -2.71 -4.51
N ILE A 89 19.56 -2.38 -4.11
CA ILE A 89 19.01 -1.03 -4.18
C ILE A 89 19.75 -0.08 -3.23
N ARG A 90 19.97 -0.48 -1.97
CA ARG A 90 20.64 0.35 -0.95
C ARG A 90 22.09 0.68 -1.29
N HIS A 91 22.73 -0.10 -2.15
CA HIS A 91 24.06 0.21 -2.65
C HIS A 91 24.10 1.52 -3.44
N PHE A 92 23.00 1.90 -4.10
CA PHE A 92 22.93 3.05 -5.00
C PHE A 92 21.94 4.14 -4.56
N SER A 93 21.05 3.85 -3.62
CA SER A 93 20.00 4.76 -3.18
C SER A 93 19.87 4.82 -1.66
N ASN A 94 19.58 6.02 -1.16
CA ASN A 94 19.24 6.27 0.25
C ASN A 94 17.72 6.34 0.49
N ALA A 95 16.89 6.00 -0.49
CA ALA A 95 15.47 5.90 -0.30
C ALA A 95 15.16 4.82 0.74
N ARG A 96 14.19 5.08 1.61
CA ARG A 96 13.64 4.06 2.50
C ARG A 96 12.84 3.05 1.70
N LEU A 97 12.83 1.81 2.14
CA LEU A 97 12.18 0.71 1.43
C LEU A 97 11.13 0.07 2.31
N GLY A 98 9.89 0.12 1.86
CA GLY A 98 8.75 -0.54 2.50
C GLY A 98 8.24 -1.71 1.68
N VAL A 99 7.37 -2.53 2.28
CA VAL A 99 6.61 -3.58 1.61
C VAL A 99 5.16 -3.54 2.06
N GLN A 100 4.26 -3.74 1.12
CA GLN A 100 2.85 -3.94 1.44
C GLN A 100 2.56 -5.43 1.55
N ILE A 101 2.11 -5.91 2.72
CA ILE A 101 1.64 -7.28 2.91
C ILE A 101 0.13 -7.36 2.69
N ALA A 102 -0.33 -8.39 1.97
CA ALA A 102 -1.69 -8.42 1.45
C ALA A 102 -2.27 -9.83 1.34
N HIS A 103 -3.59 -9.88 1.27
CA HIS A 103 -4.37 -11.04 0.86
C HIS A 103 -5.52 -10.56 -0.03
N ALA A 104 -5.57 -11.03 -1.27
CA ALA A 104 -6.52 -10.51 -2.27
C ALA A 104 -7.99 -10.90 -2.05
N GLY A 105 -8.26 -11.85 -1.14
CA GLY A 105 -9.63 -12.25 -0.80
C GLY A 105 -10.40 -12.79 -2.01
N ARG A 106 -11.65 -12.36 -2.16
CA ARG A 106 -12.53 -12.74 -3.28
C ARG A 106 -12.14 -12.16 -4.64
N LYS A 107 -11.16 -11.25 -4.66
CA LYS A 107 -10.58 -10.66 -5.89
C LYS A 107 -9.29 -11.36 -6.32
N ALA A 108 -8.92 -12.45 -5.65
CA ALA A 108 -7.81 -13.32 -6.03
C ALA A 108 -8.15 -14.18 -7.27
N SER A 109 -7.17 -14.97 -7.71
CA SER A 109 -7.34 -15.91 -8.82
C SER A 109 -7.78 -15.25 -10.12
N THR A 110 -7.02 -14.25 -10.57
CA THR A 110 -7.30 -13.53 -11.84
C THR A 110 -6.18 -13.69 -12.84
N GLU A 111 -6.52 -13.50 -14.11
CA GLU A 111 -5.56 -13.33 -15.19
C GLU A 111 -4.78 -12.02 -15.02
N LEU A 112 -3.63 -11.97 -15.70
CA LEU A 112 -2.82 -10.75 -15.77
C LEU A 112 -3.62 -9.62 -16.41
N PRO A 113 -3.50 -8.36 -15.94
CA PRO A 113 -4.29 -7.24 -16.45
C PRO A 113 -4.20 -7.05 -17.97
N TRP A 114 -3.02 -7.26 -18.56
CA TRP A 114 -2.84 -7.15 -20.01
C TRP A 114 -3.36 -8.36 -20.81
N LEU A 115 -3.79 -9.42 -20.13
CA LEU A 115 -4.53 -10.56 -20.71
C LEU A 115 -6.03 -10.46 -20.41
N GLY A 116 -6.50 -9.32 -19.88
CA GLY A 116 -7.90 -9.03 -19.62
C GLY A 116 -8.30 -9.04 -18.15
N GLY A 117 -7.46 -9.53 -17.23
CA GLY A 117 -7.67 -9.46 -15.76
C GLY A 117 -8.93 -10.20 -15.27
N LYS A 118 -9.48 -11.16 -16.04
CA LYS A 118 -10.69 -11.90 -15.67
C LYS A 118 -10.39 -12.92 -14.58
N SER A 119 -11.40 -13.25 -13.79
CA SER A 119 -11.31 -14.34 -12.82
C SER A 119 -11.01 -15.67 -13.50
N ILE A 120 -10.10 -16.44 -12.92
CA ILE A 120 -9.77 -17.80 -13.32
C ILE A 120 -10.54 -18.76 -12.40
N HIS A 121 -11.37 -19.62 -12.99
CA HIS A 121 -12.11 -20.60 -12.21
C HIS A 121 -11.17 -21.57 -11.47
N PRO A 122 -11.48 -22.00 -10.22
CA PRO A 122 -10.59 -22.85 -9.42
C PRO A 122 -10.14 -24.15 -10.08
N THR A 123 -10.89 -24.68 -11.04
CA THR A 123 -10.55 -25.91 -11.78
C THR A 123 -9.67 -25.68 -13.00
N GLN A 124 -9.37 -24.43 -13.35
CA GLN A 124 -8.53 -24.07 -14.50
C GLN A 124 -7.06 -23.94 -14.07
N PRO A 125 -6.10 -24.11 -15.01
CA PRO A 125 -4.70 -23.82 -14.74
C PRO A 125 -4.51 -22.38 -14.21
N ASN A 126 -3.67 -22.23 -13.20
CA ASN A 126 -3.41 -20.96 -12.49
C ASN A 126 -4.63 -20.39 -11.72
N GLY A 127 -5.72 -21.13 -11.60
CA GLY A 127 -6.87 -20.79 -10.77
C GLY A 127 -6.83 -21.48 -9.41
N TRP A 128 -7.45 -20.87 -8.41
CA TRP A 128 -7.64 -21.43 -7.08
C TRP A 128 -8.92 -20.95 -6.42
N GLN A 129 -9.38 -21.68 -5.37
CA GLN A 129 -10.54 -21.26 -4.58
C GLN A 129 -10.20 -20.00 -3.79
N THR A 130 -10.94 -18.94 -4.03
CA THR A 130 -10.83 -17.68 -3.30
C THR A 130 -11.56 -17.76 -1.96
N VAL A 131 -11.17 -16.91 -1.01
CA VAL A 131 -11.76 -16.82 0.33
C VAL A 131 -12.29 -15.40 0.60
N ALA A 132 -13.25 -15.28 1.52
CA ALA A 132 -13.86 -14.01 1.92
C ALA A 132 -14.47 -14.12 3.32
N PRO A 133 -14.88 -13.01 3.96
CA PRO A 133 -15.68 -13.06 5.19
C PRO A 133 -17.03 -13.75 4.99
N SER A 134 -17.62 -13.61 3.81
CA SER A 134 -18.92 -14.18 3.42
C SER A 134 -18.89 -14.68 1.98
N ALA A 135 -19.73 -15.67 1.64
CA ALA A 135 -19.82 -16.28 0.31
C ALA A 135 -20.51 -15.35 -0.72
N ILE A 136 -19.94 -14.15 -0.92
CA ILE A 136 -20.43 -13.12 -1.85
C ILE A 136 -19.39 -12.88 -2.92
N ALA A 137 -19.71 -13.18 -4.17
CA ALA A 137 -18.81 -12.97 -5.31
C ALA A 137 -18.49 -11.48 -5.54
N PHE A 138 -17.34 -11.18 -6.12
CA PHE A 138 -17.04 -9.86 -6.66
C PHE A 138 -17.45 -9.84 -8.13
N GLY A 139 -18.50 -9.09 -8.46
CA GLY A 139 -19.06 -9.07 -9.82
C GLY A 139 -19.41 -10.49 -10.32
N GLU A 140 -18.82 -10.88 -11.46
CA GLU A 140 -19.03 -12.18 -12.10
C GLU A 140 -17.99 -13.25 -11.67
N ASN A 141 -17.14 -12.96 -10.68
CA ASN A 141 -16.14 -13.93 -10.22
C ASN A 141 -16.80 -15.14 -9.55
N ALA A 142 -16.04 -16.24 -9.40
CA ALA A 142 -16.49 -17.41 -8.67
C ALA A 142 -16.83 -17.04 -7.20
N ILE A 143 -17.84 -17.72 -6.64
CA ILE A 143 -18.24 -17.53 -5.24
C ILE A 143 -17.08 -17.94 -4.34
N PRO A 144 -16.59 -17.07 -3.44
CA PRO A 144 -15.53 -17.40 -2.51
C PRO A 144 -16.01 -18.36 -1.42
N HIS A 145 -15.08 -19.11 -0.84
CA HIS A 145 -15.30 -19.83 0.41
C HIS A 145 -15.39 -18.80 1.56
N ALA A 146 -16.48 -18.88 2.34
CA ALA A 146 -16.63 -18.07 3.55
C ALA A 146 -15.76 -18.66 4.66
N LEU A 147 -14.78 -17.88 5.14
CA LEU A 147 -13.83 -18.32 6.16
C LEU A 147 -14.54 -18.72 7.47
N THR A 148 -14.16 -19.86 8.03
CA THR A 148 -14.47 -20.23 9.42
C THR A 148 -13.65 -19.39 10.40
N ILE A 149 -13.97 -19.43 11.70
CA ILE A 149 -13.18 -18.72 12.73
C ILE A 149 -11.74 -19.25 12.77
N ASP A 150 -11.55 -20.57 12.67
CA ASP A 150 -10.21 -21.16 12.67
C ASP A 150 -9.38 -20.71 11.45
N GLU A 151 -10.00 -20.60 10.28
CA GLU A 151 -9.34 -20.08 9.06
C GLU A 151 -9.01 -18.59 9.19
N ILE A 152 -9.88 -17.78 9.85
CA ILE A 152 -9.59 -16.38 10.16
C ILE A 152 -8.36 -16.25 11.06
N LEU A 153 -8.23 -17.12 12.07
CA LEU A 153 -7.06 -17.15 12.94
C LEU A 153 -5.79 -17.57 12.18
N GLN A 154 -5.92 -18.47 11.20
CA GLN A 154 -4.80 -18.82 10.31
C GLN A 154 -4.38 -17.63 9.43
N VAL A 155 -5.34 -16.92 8.83
CA VAL A 155 -5.06 -15.70 8.06
C VAL A 155 -4.35 -14.66 8.93
N LYS A 156 -4.80 -14.45 10.17
CA LYS A 156 -4.13 -13.56 11.12
C LYS A 156 -2.66 -13.97 11.29
N GLN A 157 -2.38 -15.25 11.56
CA GLN A 157 -1.01 -15.74 11.72
C GLN A 157 -0.16 -15.58 10.46
N GLN A 158 -0.74 -15.76 9.27
CA GLN A 158 -0.03 -15.55 7.99
C GLN A 158 0.44 -14.10 7.81
N PHE A 159 -0.37 -13.11 8.21
CA PHE A 159 0.05 -11.70 8.21
C PHE A 159 1.20 -11.44 9.19
N ILE A 160 1.14 -12.02 10.38
CA ILE A 160 2.20 -11.90 11.40
C ILE A 160 3.50 -12.52 10.89
N ASP A 161 3.45 -13.74 10.34
CA ASP A 161 4.61 -14.43 9.80
C ASP A 161 5.25 -13.66 8.62
N ALA A 162 4.42 -13.07 7.76
CA ALA A 162 4.89 -12.22 6.66
C ALA A 162 5.55 -10.94 7.18
N ALA A 163 5.03 -10.33 8.23
CA ALA A 163 5.64 -9.15 8.86
C ALA A 163 7.01 -9.47 9.48
N ILE A 164 7.15 -10.61 10.16
CA ILE A 164 8.44 -11.09 10.70
C ILE A 164 9.45 -11.29 9.54
N ARG A 165 9.02 -11.85 8.42
CA ARG A 165 9.88 -11.99 7.23
C ARG A 165 10.23 -10.64 6.61
N ALA A 166 9.30 -9.69 6.57
CA ALA A 166 9.56 -8.33 6.10
C ALA A 166 10.66 -7.63 6.94
N GLU A 167 10.56 -7.72 8.25
CA GLU A 167 11.59 -7.20 9.16
C GLU A 167 12.94 -7.89 8.93
N LYS A 168 12.98 -9.23 8.89
CA LYS A 168 14.21 -10.00 8.63
C LYS A 168 14.82 -9.72 7.25
N ALA A 169 14.01 -9.47 6.23
CA ALA A 169 14.48 -9.02 4.93
C ALA A 169 15.12 -7.63 4.98
N GLY A 170 14.80 -6.85 6.00
CA GLY A 170 15.37 -5.53 6.26
C GLY A 170 14.53 -4.38 5.70
N PHE A 171 13.24 -4.51 5.52
CA PHE A 171 12.38 -3.38 5.18
C PHE A 171 12.33 -2.36 6.32
N ASP A 172 12.32 -1.07 5.96
CA ASP A 172 12.18 0.05 6.89
C ASP A 172 10.71 0.27 7.30
N VAL A 173 9.77 -0.12 6.43
CA VAL A 173 8.34 0.12 6.58
C VAL A 173 7.55 -1.14 6.17
N ILE A 174 6.52 -1.48 6.94
CA ILE A 174 5.55 -2.53 6.62
C ILE A 174 4.17 -1.86 6.51
N GLU A 175 3.50 -2.03 5.37
CA GLU A 175 2.15 -1.53 5.14
C GLU A 175 1.17 -2.71 5.10
N ILE A 176 0.15 -2.70 5.97
CA ILE A 176 -0.94 -3.67 5.92
C ILE A 176 -1.96 -3.21 4.87
N HIS A 177 -2.26 -4.06 3.90
CA HIS A 177 -3.25 -3.74 2.88
C HIS A 177 -4.67 -4.03 3.36
N ALA A 178 -5.39 -2.98 3.78
CA ALA A 178 -6.79 -3.04 4.20
C ALA A 178 -7.71 -2.18 3.31
N ALA A 179 -7.42 -2.18 1.99
CA ALA A 179 -8.10 -1.33 1.00
C ALA A 179 -8.53 -2.12 -0.24
N HIS A 180 -9.18 -1.43 -1.19
CA HIS A 180 -9.43 -1.82 -2.57
C HIS A 180 -10.25 -3.11 -2.77
N GLY A 181 -11.06 -3.50 -1.78
CA GLY A 181 -11.88 -4.70 -1.83
C GLY A 181 -11.09 -6.00 -1.68
N TYR A 182 -9.89 -5.94 -1.11
CA TYR A 182 -9.13 -7.13 -0.72
C TYR A 182 -9.54 -7.61 0.68
N LEU A 183 -9.03 -8.74 1.12
CA LEU A 183 -9.59 -9.50 2.24
C LEU A 183 -9.86 -8.67 3.50
N LEU A 184 -8.89 -7.87 3.96
CA LEU A 184 -9.10 -7.07 5.18
C LEU A 184 -10.15 -5.98 4.97
N HIS A 185 -10.21 -5.36 3.78
CA HIS A 185 -11.28 -4.42 3.44
C HIS A 185 -12.65 -5.12 3.34
N GLU A 186 -12.69 -6.36 2.82
CA GLU A 186 -13.92 -7.14 2.79
C GLU A 186 -14.49 -7.38 4.20
N PHE A 187 -13.62 -7.55 5.21
CA PHE A 187 -14.06 -7.64 6.61
C PHE A 187 -14.61 -6.32 7.14
N LEU A 188 -14.01 -5.19 6.78
CA LEU A 188 -14.44 -3.86 7.25
C LEU A 188 -15.82 -3.48 6.73
N SER A 189 -16.09 -3.73 5.46
CA SER A 189 -17.32 -3.25 4.81
C SER A 189 -18.54 -4.10 5.10
N PRO A 190 -19.66 -3.50 5.52
CA PRO A 190 -20.93 -4.21 5.69
C PRO A 190 -21.49 -4.74 4.36
N ALA A 191 -21.07 -4.20 3.21
CA ALA A 191 -21.49 -4.67 1.90
C ALA A 191 -20.90 -6.03 1.49
N SER A 192 -19.81 -6.46 2.13
CA SER A 192 -19.14 -7.75 1.86
C SER A 192 -19.08 -8.67 3.07
N ASN A 193 -19.23 -8.13 4.29
CA ASN A 193 -19.19 -8.88 5.53
C ASN A 193 -20.59 -9.01 6.15
N LEU A 194 -21.27 -10.12 5.87
CA LEU A 194 -22.58 -10.46 6.42
C LEU A 194 -22.51 -11.45 7.59
N ARG A 195 -21.35 -11.57 8.22
CA ARG A 195 -21.14 -12.48 9.37
C ARG A 195 -21.99 -12.06 10.57
N GLN A 196 -22.40 -13.06 11.35
CA GLN A 196 -23.16 -12.87 12.60
C GLN A 196 -22.35 -13.28 13.83
N ASP A 197 -21.08 -13.66 13.65
CA ASP A 197 -20.15 -13.99 14.72
C ASP A 197 -19.30 -12.76 15.12
N GLU A 198 -18.28 -13.00 15.95
CA GLU A 198 -17.44 -11.95 16.49
C GLU A 198 -16.61 -11.15 15.44
N TYR A 199 -16.55 -11.60 14.19
CA TYR A 199 -15.85 -10.95 13.07
C TYR A 199 -16.79 -10.19 12.12
N GLY A 200 -18.06 -9.98 12.47
CA GLY A 200 -19.04 -9.29 11.65
C GLY A 200 -20.02 -8.44 12.44
N GLY A 201 -21.11 -8.04 11.78
CA GLY A 201 -22.18 -7.23 12.37
C GLY A 201 -21.77 -5.79 12.67
N CYS A 202 -21.53 -5.44 13.92
CA CYS A 202 -21.18 -4.08 14.32
C CYS A 202 -19.75 -3.69 13.91
N PHE A 203 -19.44 -2.39 13.98
CA PHE A 203 -18.12 -1.83 13.68
C PHE A 203 -16.97 -2.61 14.36
N LYS A 204 -17.07 -2.84 15.67
CA LYS A 204 -16.07 -3.59 16.44
C LYS A 204 -15.85 -5.01 15.91
N GLY A 205 -16.88 -5.71 15.46
CA GLY A 205 -16.74 -7.06 14.87
C GLY A 205 -16.05 -6.98 13.52
N ARG A 206 -16.45 -6.06 12.66
CA ARG A 206 -15.88 -5.89 11.31
C ARG A 206 -14.42 -5.44 11.32
N THR A 207 -14.00 -4.65 12.29
CA THR A 207 -12.61 -4.18 12.44
C THR A 207 -11.70 -5.16 13.17
N ARG A 208 -12.25 -6.15 13.88
CA ARG A 208 -11.53 -7.07 14.77
C ARG A 208 -10.33 -7.77 14.12
N LEU A 209 -10.49 -8.29 12.90
CA LEU A 209 -9.38 -8.99 12.25
C LEU A 209 -8.20 -8.07 12.03
N LEU A 210 -8.42 -6.89 11.46
CA LEU A 210 -7.37 -5.91 11.21
C LEU A 210 -6.69 -5.44 12.49
N THR A 211 -7.47 -5.09 13.51
CA THR A 211 -6.93 -4.58 14.79
C THR A 211 -6.15 -5.66 15.55
N ASN A 212 -6.58 -6.93 15.50
CA ASN A 212 -5.84 -8.04 16.09
C ASN A 212 -4.51 -8.31 15.35
N ILE A 213 -4.52 -8.30 14.00
CA ILE A 213 -3.29 -8.41 13.19
C ILE A 213 -2.33 -7.28 13.58
N PHE A 214 -2.81 -6.03 13.58
CA PHE A 214 -2.00 -4.88 13.86
C PHE A 214 -1.38 -4.94 15.27
N HIS A 215 -2.19 -5.20 16.27
CA HIS A 215 -1.76 -5.28 17.67
C HIS A 215 -0.62 -6.32 17.86
N GLU A 216 -0.82 -7.57 17.39
CA GLU A 216 0.20 -8.61 17.52
C GLU A 216 1.46 -8.27 16.70
N MET A 217 1.33 -7.69 15.50
CA MET A 217 2.49 -7.22 14.75
C MET A 217 3.27 -6.16 15.53
N ARG A 218 2.57 -5.18 16.15
CA ARG A 218 3.24 -4.10 16.88
C ARG A 218 3.99 -4.59 18.11
N GLU A 219 3.51 -5.65 18.76
CA GLU A 219 4.20 -6.24 19.91
C GLU A 219 5.50 -6.97 19.55
N ILE A 220 5.57 -7.58 18.35
CA ILE A 220 6.72 -8.45 17.96
C ILE A 220 7.72 -7.78 17.02
N ILE A 221 7.27 -6.83 16.19
CA ILE A 221 8.14 -6.13 15.23
C ILE A 221 8.91 -5.01 15.94
N ASN A 222 10.21 -4.90 15.60
CA ASN A 222 11.09 -3.88 16.16
C ASN A 222 10.51 -2.47 15.98
N PRO A 223 10.47 -1.62 17.02
CA PRO A 223 9.93 -0.26 16.93
C PRO A 223 10.66 0.65 15.93
N ASN A 224 11.85 0.30 15.47
CA ASN A 224 12.54 1.01 14.39
C ASN A 224 11.97 0.72 12.99
N VAL A 225 11.14 -0.31 12.84
CA VAL A 225 10.37 -0.59 11.62
C VAL A 225 9.00 0.04 11.77
N ALA A 226 8.66 0.96 10.87
CA ALA A 226 7.34 1.60 10.90
C ALA A 226 6.27 0.63 10.37
N ILE A 227 5.13 0.57 11.05
CA ILE A 227 3.97 -0.21 10.63
C ILE A 227 2.80 0.74 10.36
N GLY A 228 2.30 0.73 9.13
CA GLY A 228 1.14 1.51 8.75
C GLY A 228 0.04 0.67 8.10
N VAL A 229 -1.10 1.30 7.90
CA VAL A 229 -2.26 0.65 7.29
C VAL A 229 -2.73 1.46 6.09
N ARG A 230 -2.93 0.78 4.95
CA ARG A 230 -3.61 1.38 3.81
C ARG A 230 -5.08 1.02 3.82
N ILE A 231 -5.94 2.04 3.79
CA ILE A 231 -7.39 1.88 3.83
C ILE A 231 -8.06 2.46 2.58
N SER A 232 -9.23 1.94 2.23
CA SER A 232 -10.21 2.64 1.41
C SER A 232 -11.15 3.41 2.33
N ALA A 233 -11.03 4.73 2.35
CA ALA A 233 -11.80 5.57 3.27
C ALA A 233 -13.31 5.56 2.99
N THR A 234 -13.72 5.12 1.81
CA THR A 234 -15.13 4.93 1.44
C THR A 234 -15.23 3.90 0.30
N ASP A 235 -16.33 3.15 0.30
CA ASP A 235 -16.67 2.22 -0.78
C ASP A 235 -17.31 2.90 -1.99
N TRP A 236 -17.70 4.18 -1.86
CA TRP A 236 -18.53 4.87 -2.85
C TRP A 236 -19.87 4.17 -3.10
N LEU A 237 -20.42 3.57 -2.02
CA LEU A 237 -21.72 2.90 -1.94
C LEU A 237 -22.50 3.43 -0.74
N GLU A 238 -23.79 3.62 -0.88
CA GLU A 238 -24.64 4.13 0.20
C GLU A 238 -24.62 3.24 1.46
N SER A 239 -24.62 1.91 1.28
CA SER A 239 -24.61 0.92 2.36
C SER A 239 -23.23 0.32 2.65
N GLY A 240 -22.16 0.91 2.13
CA GLY A 240 -20.79 0.44 2.27
C GLY A 240 -20.05 1.09 3.43
N TRP A 241 -18.75 0.80 3.50
CA TRP A 241 -17.81 1.46 4.38
C TRP A 241 -17.69 2.95 4.04
N ASN A 242 -17.58 3.82 5.02
CA ASN A 242 -17.68 5.27 4.87
C ASN A 242 -16.61 6.04 5.65
N VAL A 243 -16.52 7.36 5.43
CA VAL A 243 -15.51 8.22 6.05
C VAL A 243 -15.61 8.27 7.58
N PRO A 244 -16.79 8.42 8.21
CA PRO A 244 -16.91 8.35 9.67
C PRO A 244 -16.32 7.05 10.26
N GLU A 245 -16.63 5.89 9.68
CA GLU A 245 -16.05 4.61 10.12
C GLU A 245 -14.54 4.54 9.89
N SER A 246 -14.04 5.17 8.84
CA SER A 246 -12.59 5.27 8.58
C SER A 246 -11.87 6.14 9.61
N ILE A 247 -12.49 7.21 10.07
CA ILE A 247 -11.98 8.04 11.16
C ILE A 247 -11.93 7.24 12.46
N GLU A 248 -13.04 6.57 12.85
CA GLU A 248 -13.09 5.72 14.04
C GLU A 248 -12.05 4.59 14.00
N LEU A 249 -11.85 3.95 12.82
CA LEU A 249 -10.80 2.96 12.64
C LEU A 249 -9.40 3.55 12.81
N THR A 250 -9.18 4.77 12.30
CA THR A 250 -7.88 5.44 12.37
C THR A 250 -7.53 5.79 13.82
N GLU A 251 -8.50 6.24 14.61
CA GLU A 251 -8.35 6.47 16.06
C GLU A 251 -7.96 5.17 16.80
N LEU A 252 -8.64 4.06 16.49
CA LEU A 252 -8.28 2.75 17.06
C LEU A 252 -6.87 2.30 16.68
N LEU A 253 -6.44 2.54 15.44
CA LEU A 253 -5.09 2.19 14.98
C LEU A 253 -4.03 3.09 15.65
N GLU A 254 -4.32 4.37 15.86
CA GLU A 254 -3.46 5.30 16.59
C GLU A 254 -3.25 4.83 18.04
N ASP A 255 -4.32 4.46 18.74
CA ASP A 255 -4.25 3.91 20.10
C ASP A 255 -3.43 2.62 20.19
N LEU A 256 -3.41 1.83 19.11
CA LEU A 256 -2.58 0.62 19.00
C LEU A 256 -1.12 0.91 18.60
N GLY A 257 -0.75 2.18 18.35
CA GLY A 257 0.61 2.57 17.97
C GLY A 257 0.92 2.43 16.49
N CYS A 258 -0.07 2.66 15.61
CA CYS A 258 0.13 2.75 14.18
C CYS A 258 0.97 3.98 13.83
N ASP A 259 1.95 3.80 12.93
CA ASP A 259 2.88 4.87 12.58
C ASP A 259 2.37 5.78 11.46
N TYR A 260 1.42 5.33 10.64
CA TYR A 260 0.79 6.13 9.60
C TYR A 260 -0.46 5.46 9.00
N VAL A 261 -1.31 6.26 8.39
CA VAL A 261 -2.41 5.78 7.54
C VAL A 261 -2.23 6.26 6.11
N HIS A 262 -2.41 5.34 5.13
CA HIS A 262 -2.34 5.62 3.70
C HIS A 262 -3.76 5.59 3.11
N VAL A 263 -4.29 6.75 2.77
CA VAL A 263 -5.71 6.94 2.45
C VAL A 263 -5.98 6.83 0.97
N SER A 264 -6.70 5.77 0.60
CA SER A 264 -7.23 5.52 -0.74
C SER A 264 -8.76 5.42 -0.69
N SER A 265 -9.40 4.89 -1.72
CA SER A 265 -10.86 4.67 -1.74
C SER A 265 -11.30 3.61 -2.74
N GLY A 266 -12.50 3.06 -2.53
CA GLY A 266 -13.17 2.15 -3.44
C GLY A 266 -12.52 0.78 -3.59
N GLY A 267 -12.90 0.09 -4.65
CA GLY A 267 -12.39 -1.23 -5.03
C GLY A 267 -13.22 -2.41 -4.50
N LEU A 268 -14.21 -2.16 -3.64
CA LEU A 268 -15.00 -3.22 -3.01
C LEU A 268 -16.09 -3.80 -3.92
N SER A 269 -16.71 -2.99 -4.75
CA SER A 269 -17.84 -3.39 -5.61
C SER A 269 -17.69 -2.86 -7.01
N THR A 270 -18.27 -3.58 -7.98
CA THR A 270 -18.43 -3.11 -9.36
C THR A 270 -19.48 -2.00 -9.48
N GLU A 271 -20.34 -1.82 -8.49
CA GLU A 271 -21.41 -0.81 -8.46
C GLU A 271 -20.95 0.55 -7.91
N GLN A 272 -19.71 0.65 -7.45
CA GLN A 272 -19.14 1.87 -6.93
C GLN A 272 -19.16 3.02 -7.94
N GLN A 273 -19.49 4.24 -7.49
CA GLN A 273 -19.51 5.44 -8.33
C GLN A 273 -18.44 6.43 -7.89
N ILE A 274 -17.22 6.24 -8.40
CA ILE A 274 -16.08 7.08 -8.03
C ILE A 274 -16.08 8.38 -8.86
N PRO A 275 -16.11 9.56 -8.24
CA PRO A 275 -16.02 10.85 -8.93
C PRO A 275 -14.57 11.14 -9.34
N LEU A 276 -14.08 10.46 -10.40
CA LEU A 276 -12.70 10.59 -10.86
C LEU A 276 -12.36 12.02 -11.31
N SER A 277 -11.47 12.67 -10.56
CA SER A 277 -10.92 14.01 -10.89
C SER A 277 -9.54 14.14 -10.24
N PRO A 278 -8.68 15.09 -10.64
CA PRO A 278 -7.47 15.39 -9.88
C PRO A 278 -7.81 15.63 -8.40
N ASN A 279 -7.02 15.05 -7.49
CA ASN A 279 -7.22 15.13 -6.04
C ASN A 279 -8.47 14.44 -5.48
N TYR A 280 -9.19 13.59 -6.22
CA TYR A 280 -10.50 13.05 -5.78
C TYR A 280 -10.47 12.33 -4.42
N GLN A 281 -9.31 11.83 -3.97
CA GLN A 281 -9.14 11.20 -2.66
C GLN A 281 -8.54 12.14 -1.58
N VAL A 282 -8.04 13.31 -1.97
CA VAL A 282 -7.43 14.25 -1.02
C VAL A 282 -8.42 14.74 0.04
N PRO A 283 -9.71 15.05 -0.27
CA PRO A 283 -10.67 15.38 0.78
C PRO A 283 -10.90 14.26 1.81
N LEU A 284 -10.76 12.99 1.40
CA LEU A 284 -10.85 11.84 2.30
C LEU A 284 -9.63 11.79 3.25
N ALA A 285 -8.43 12.01 2.68
CA ALA A 285 -7.20 12.08 3.45
C ALA A 285 -7.25 13.25 4.45
N GLN A 286 -7.74 14.41 4.02
CA GLN A 286 -7.90 15.59 4.88
C GLN A 286 -8.85 15.32 6.04
N ALA A 287 -10.02 14.71 5.77
CA ALA A 287 -10.99 14.39 6.83
C ALA A 287 -10.39 13.46 7.90
N ILE A 288 -9.54 12.51 7.51
CA ILE A 288 -8.83 11.65 8.45
C ILE A 288 -7.73 12.44 9.16
N HIS A 289 -6.92 13.24 8.44
CA HIS A 289 -5.84 14.05 9.01
C HIS A 289 -6.32 15.03 10.08
N GLU A 290 -7.52 15.56 9.94
CA GLU A 290 -8.14 16.47 10.93
C GLU A 290 -8.54 15.75 12.24
N ASN A 291 -8.55 14.41 12.25
CA ASN A 291 -9.01 13.58 13.38
C ASN A 291 -7.93 12.61 13.92
N THR A 292 -6.66 12.75 13.52
CA THR A 292 -5.55 11.92 14.02
C THR A 292 -4.28 12.73 14.17
N MET A 293 -3.40 12.29 15.05
CA MET A 293 -2.03 12.81 15.16
C MET A 293 -1.04 11.97 14.33
N MET A 294 -1.47 10.84 13.78
CA MET A 294 -0.64 10.03 12.90
C MET A 294 -0.37 10.74 11.57
N PRO A 295 0.82 10.57 10.97
CA PRO A 295 1.08 10.95 9.60
C PRO A 295 0.08 10.33 8.61
N VAL A 296 -0.48 11.17 7.74
CA VAL A 296 -1.42 10.77 6.69
C VAL A 296 -0.77 10.86 5.32
N ILE A 297 -0.88 9.79 4.53
CA ILE A 297 -0.41 9.76 3.14
C ILE A 297 -1.61 9.89 2.21
N ALA A 298 -1.64 10.96 1.40
CA ALA A 298 -2.64 11.14 0.35
C ALA A 298 -2.18 10.53 -0.97
N VAL A 299 -3.10 9.94 -1.72
CA VAL A 299 -2.88 9.39 -3.05
C VAL A 299 -4.12 9.64 -3.93
N GLY A 300 -3.98 9.66 -5.22
CA GLY A 300 -5.12 9.70 -6.15
C GLY A 300 -5.07 10.85 -7.16
N LEU A 301 -4.60 10.55 -8.38
CA LEU A 301 -4.44 11.50 -9.49
C LEU A 301 -3.66 12.77 -9.09
N ILE A 302 -2.62 12.60 -8.27
CA ILE A 302 -1.63 13.64 -7.98
C ILE A 302 -0.53 13.48 -9.03
N THR A 303 -0.41 14.46 -9.94
CA THR A 303 0.50 14.39 -11.09
C THR A 303 1.41 15.61 -11.21
N GLU A 304 0.95 16.76 -10.71
CA GLU A 304 1.69 18.02 -10.86
C GLU A 304 2.42 18.43 -9.57
N PRO A 305 3.64 18.99 -9.67
CA PRO A 305 4.42 19.42 -8.51
C PRO A 305 3.71 20.45 -7.61
N LEU A 306 3.06 21.46 -8.20
CA LEU A 306 2.30 22.46 -7.45
C LEU A 306 1.06 21.86 -6.77
N GLN A 307 0.44 20.86 -7.37
CA GLN A 307 -0.66 20.10 -6.76
C GLN A 307 -0.16 19.35 -5.51
N ALA A 308 0.95 18.64 -5.61
CA ALA A 308 1.55 17.89 -4.50
C ALA A 308 2.02 18.85 -3.38
N GLU A 309 2.68 19.95 -3.73
CA GLU A 309 3.07 21.00 -2.77
C GLU A 309 1.86 21.57 -2.03
N ALA A 310 0.78 21.92 -2.75
CA ALA A 310 -0.43 22.48 -2.16
C ALA A 310 -1.03 21.56 -1.09
N ILE A 311 -1.15 20.25 -1.37
CA ILE A 311 -1.70 19.27 -0.42
C ILE A 311 -0.94 19.29 0.90
N VAL A 312 0.38 19.29 0.85
CA VAL A 312 1.23 19.22 2.05
C VAL A 312 1.32 20.61 2.73
N ALA A 313 1.42 21.68 1.95
CA ALA A 313 1.56 23.05 2.47
C ALA A 313 0.27 23.55 3.16
N THR A 314 -0.90 23.08 2.73
CA THR A 314 -2.19 23.43 3.33
C THR A 314 -2.67 22.40 4.37
N HIS A 315 -1.80 21.46 4.77
CA HIS A 315 -2.08 20.43 5.80
C HIS A 315 -3.29 19.55 5.48
N GLN A 316 -3.52 19.23 4.19
CA GLN A 316 -4.52 18.22 3.79
C GLN A 316 -4.01 16.79 3.99
N ALA A 317 -2.68 16.62 3.99
CA ALA A 317 -1.97 15.39 4.36
C ALA A 317 -0.50 15.73 4.69
N ASP A 318 0.23 14.80 5.30
CA ASP A 318 1.65 14.94 5.62
C ASP A 318 2.56 14.53 4.47
N PHE A 319 2.12 13.56 3.67
CA PHE A 319 2.85 12.98 2.55
C PHE A 319 1.95 12.83 1.34
N VAL A 320 2.57 12.78 0.17
CA VAL A 320 1.89 12.45 -1.09
C VAL A 320 2.49 11.22 -1.71
N ALA A 321 1.62 10.30 -2.16
CA ALA A 321 2.02 9.10 -2.87
C ALA A 321 1.71 9.26 -4.37
N ILE A 322 2.75 9.16 -5.20
CA ILE A 322 2.65 9.32 -6.65
C ILE A 322 2.70 7.94 -7.31
N GLY A 323 1.54 7.46 -7.78
CA GLY A 323 1.40 6.15 -8.42
C GLY A 323 1.71 6.20 -9.92
N ARG A 324 0.66 6.20 -10.76
CA ARG A 324 0.80 6.20 -12.23
C ARG A 324 1.66 7.35 -12.77
N GLY A 325 1.64 8.51 -12.09
CA GLY A 325 2.48 9.65 -12.46
C GLY A 325 3.97 9.31 -12.46
N ILE A 326 4.47 8.63 -11.42
CA ILE A 326 5.90 8.27 -11.33
C ILE A 326 6.26 7.07 -12.23
N LEU A 327 5.29 6.20 -12.57
CA LEU A 327 5.52 5.16 -13.58
C LEU A 327 5.71 5.76 -14.97
N PHE A 328 4.93 6.81 -15.29
CA PHE A 328 5.05 7.53 -16.55
C PHE A 328 6.32 8.39 -16.60
N GLU A 329 6.63 9.08 -15.50
CA GLU A 329 7.79 9.96 -15.35
C GLU A 329 8.65 9.55 -14.14
N PRO A 330 9.55 8.56 -14.27
CA PRO A 330 10.34 8.09 -13.11
C PRO A 330 11.25 9.14 -12.48
N ARG A 331 11.46 10.30 -13.13
CA ARG A 331 12.20 11.45 -12.59
C ARG A 331 11.29 12.61 -12.19
N TRP A 332 10.01 12.34 -11.94
CA TRP A 332 9.04 13.32 -11.45
C TRP A 332 9.56 14.14 -10.25
N PRO A 333 10.25 13.55 -9.22
CA PRO A 333 10.80 14.35 -8.13
C PRO A 333 11.85 15.37 -8.57
N TRP A 334 12.61 15.11 -9.65
CA TRP A 334 13.59 16.07 -10.19
C TRP A 334 12.88 17.25 -10.84
N ARG A 335 11.81 16.98 -11.61
CA ARG A 335 10.95 18.03 -12.17
C ARG A 335 10.31 18.85 -11.04
N ALA A 336 9.76 18.20 -10.05
CA ALA A 336 9.17 18.86 -8.89
C ALA A 336 10.18 19.76 -8.14
N ALA A 337 11.39 19.29 -7.92
CA ALA A 337 12.43 20.10 -7.28
C ALA A 337 12.79 21.32 -8.13
N SER A 338 12.89 21.17 -9.47
CA SER A 338 13.21 22.31 -10.35
C SER A 338 12.08 23.35 -10.40
N GLU A 339 10.80 22.91 -10.46
CA GLU A 339 9.64 23.80 -10.50
C GLU A 339 9.41 24.55 -9.16
N LEU A 340 9.72 23.88 -8.04
CA LEU A 340 9.58 24.45 -6.70
C LEU A 340 10.84 25.16 -6.20
N ASN A 341 11.87 25.29 -7.07
CA ASN A 341 13.16 25.91 -6.78
C ASN A 341 13.87 25.29 -5.54
N GLU A 342 13.83 23.97 -5.46
CA GLU A 342 14.47 23.19 -4.40
C GLU A 342 15.62 22.33 -4.95
N GLN A 343 16.39 21.74 -4.05
CA GLN A 343 17.46 20.81 -4.39
C GLN A 343 17.05 19.39 -4.02
N ILE A 344 17.57 18.42 -4.80
CA ILE A 344 17.28 17.00 -4.56
C ILE A 344 18.58 16.16 -4.60
N ASP A 345 18.66 15.14 -3.75
CA ASP A 345 19.74 14.16 -3.76
C ASP A 345 19.61 13.24 -4.98
N VAL A 346 20.73 13.02 -5.66
CA VAL A 346 20.80 12.08 -6.79
C VAL A 346 22.02 11.18 -6.66
N ALA A 347 21.96 10.01 -7.29
CA ALA A 347 23.13 9.15 -7.42
C ALA A 347 24.27 9.89 -8.13
N PRO A 348 25.54 9.69 -7.72
CA PRO A 348 26.68 10.41 -8.31
C PRO A 348 26.78 10.30 -9.84
N GLN A 349 26.33 9.17 -10.40
CA GLN A 349 26.29 8.91 -11.83
C GLN A 349 25.41 9.90 -12.61
N TYR A 350 24.41 10.50 -11.96
CA TYR A 350 23.46 11.44 -12.56
C TYR A 350 23.77 12.91 -12.31
N ARG A 351 24.77 13.25 -11.48
CA ARG A 351 25.04 14.67 -11.12
C ARG A 351 25.31 15.57 -12.34
N ARG A 352 25.83 15.00 -13.43
CA ARG A 352 26.14 15.77 -14.67
C ARG A 352 24.93 16.02 -15.57
N CYS A 353 23.77 15.40 -15.30
CA CYS A 353 22.59 15.57 -16.14
C CYS A 353 21.66 16.71 -15.68
N ALA A 354 22.09 17.55 -14.72
CA ALA A 354 21.31 18.72 -14.32
C ALA A 354 21.09 19.65 -15.54
N PRO A 355 19.84 20.10 -15.78
CA PRO A 355 19.56 21.03 -16.86
C PRO A 355 20.38 22.31 -16.71
N HIS A 356 20.86 22.91 -17.82
CA HIS A 356 21.73 24.07 -17.78
C HIS A 356 21.12 25.26 -17.03
N GLN A 357 19.82 25.39 -17.07
CA GLN A 357 19.05 26.44 -16.36
C GLN A 357 18.89 26.14 -14.85
N PHE A 358 19.13 24.90 -14.41
CA PHE A 358 18.99 24.46 -13.02
C PHE A 358 20.28 23.78 -12.50
N LYS A 359 21.43 24.47 -12.67
CA LYS A 359 22.76 23.91 -12.31
C LYS A 359 22.91 23.46 -10.86
N HIS A 360 22.10 24.01 -9.97
CA HIS A 360 22.14 23.72 -8.53
C HIS A 360 21.05 22.73 -8.07
N LEU A 361 20.33 22.09 -9.03
CA LEU A 361 19.24 21.17 -8.74
C LEU A 361 19.71 19.96 -7.91
N PHE A 362 20.90 19.45 -8.22
CA PHE A 362 21.42 18.23 -7.59
C PHE A 362 22.45 18.54 -6.49
N LYS A 363 22.25 17.87 -5.34
CA LYS A 363 23.19 17.86 -4.20
C LYS A 363 24.33 16.88 -4.41
#